data_1c3e74b2c692c2e1ffbb6b63caef6bcf
#
_entry.id   1c3e74b2c692c2e1ffbb6b63caef6bcf
#
_cell.length_a   1.000
_cell.length_b   1.000
_cell.length_c   1.000
_cell.angle_alpha   90.00
_cell.angle_beta   90.00
_cell.angle_gamma   90.00
#
_symmetry.space_group_name_H-M   'P 1'
#
loop_
_entity.id
_entity.type
_entity.pdbx_description
1 polymer ?
#
loop_
_entity_poly.entity_id
_entity_poly.type
_entity_poly.pdbx_seq_one_letter_code
_entity_poly.pdbx_strand_id
1 'polypeptide(L)'
;VAQEIAEAADAPDDMVFELAQTAAFEGQPLGRPILGTPKSIGTTTPQTLSAWRASLYGPASLVVSAAGAVDEDDLLRLAERDFGSASGEGAAEPPGQPPARFTGGQRTAAKALEQANLVLLLPAVSVRDEAYFALRLLAEILGGGMASRLFQEAREKRGLAYAIDAYSE
;
A
#
# COMPACT_ATOMS: atom_id res chain seq x y z
N VAL A 1 8.05 -15.40 -0.85
CA VAL A 1 6.67 -14.91 -1.09
C VAL A 1 5.61 -15.88 -0.54
N ALA A 2 5.62 -17.21 -0.88
CA ALA A 2 4.58 -18.13 -0.37
C ALA A 2 4.58 -18.23 1.18
N GLN A 3 5.76 -18.20 1.80
CA GLN A 3 5.89 -18.17 3.25
C GLN A 3 5.39 -16.85 3.84
N GLU A 4 5.70 -15.72 3.22
CA GLU A 4 5.20 -14.38 3.63
C GLU A 4 3.68 -14.30 3.56
N ILE A 5 3.06 -14.87 2.50
CA ILE A 5 1.59 -14.95 2.41
C ILE A 5 1.02 -15.77 3.58
N ALA A 6 1.67 -16.86 3.97
CA ALA A 6 1.22 -17.66 5.10
C ALA A 6 1.40 -16.91 6.42
N GLU A 7 2.52 -16.22 6.62
CA GLU A 7 2.78 -15.39 7.81
C GLU A 7 1.77 -14.25 7.93
N ALA A 8 1.49 -13.51 6.84
CA ALA A 8 0.46 -12.47 6.83
C ALA A 8 -0.94 -13.04 7.12
N ALA A 9 -1.25 -14.24 6.61
CA ALA A 9 -2.50 -14.91 6.91
C ALA A 9 -2.63 -15.34 8.38
N ASP A 10 -1.52 -15.51 9.10
CA ASP A 10 -1.49 -15.84 10.51
C ASP A 10 -1.42 -14.61 11.45
N ALA A 11 -1.20 -13.42 10.90
CA ALA A 11 -1.21 -12.15 11.62
C ALA A 11 -2.62 -11.48 11.52
N PRO A 12 -3.44 -11.50 12.59
CA PRO A 12 -4.82 -10.99 12.52
C PRO A 12 -4.92 -9.49 12.28
N ASP A 13 -3.94 -8.73 12.76
CA ASP A 13 -3.80 -7.29 12.57
C ASP A 13 -3.51 -6.94 11.10
N ASP A 14 -2.62 -7.66 10.43
CA ASP A 14 -2.36 -7.47 9.00
C ASP A 14 -3.56 -7.94 8.15
N MET A 15 -4.13 -9.11 8.50
CA MET A 15 -5.26 -9.68 7.78
C MET A 15 -6.49 -8.75 7.76
N VAL A 16 -6.77 -8.04 8.84
CA VAL A 16 -7.94 -7.18 8.91
C VAL A 16 -7.83 -5.99 7.96
N PHE A 17 -6.63 -5.46 7.73
CA PHE A 17 -6.40 -4.42 6.74
C PHE A 17 -6.59 -4.91 5.31
N GLU A 18 -6.10 -6.11 4.97
CA GLU A 18 -6.35 -6.70 3.65
C GLU A 18 -7.85 -6.95 3.40
N LEU A 19 -8.58 -7.42 4.40
CA LEU A 19 -10.03 -7.60 4.32
C LEU A 19 -10.75 -6.26 4.09
N ALA A 20 -10.35 -5.21 4.80
CA ALA A 20 -10.92 -3.88 4.67
C ALA A 20 -10.64 -3.29 3.28
N GLN A 21 -9.41 -3.39 2.80
CA GLN A 21 -9.00 -2.96 1.47
C GLN A 21 -9.79 -3.68 0.37
N THR A 22 -9.91 -5.00 0.49
CA THR A 22 -10.70 -5.82 -0.44
C THR A 22 -12.18 -5.43 -0.44
N ALA A 23 -12.75 -5.11 0.73
CA ALA A 23 -14.13 -4.66 0.84
C ALA A 23 -14.33 -3.26 0.22
N ALA A 24 -13.40 -2.35 0.47
CA ALA A 24 -13.48 -0.96 0.01
C ALA A 24 -13.34 -0.82 -1.51
N PHE A 25 -12.56 -1.72 -2.16
CA PHE A 25 -12.22 -1.65 -3.58
C PHE A 25 -12.48 -2.99 -4.30
N GLU A 26 -13.62 -3.60 -4.04
CA GLU A 26 -13.97 -4.91 -4.60
C GLU A 26 -13.88 -4.94 -6.14
N GLY A 27 -13.20 -5.96 -6.68
CA GLY A 27 -13.03 -6.14 -8.11
C GLY A 27 -12.05 -5.17 -8.79
N GLN A 28 -11.45 -4.26 -8.06
CA GLN A 28 -10.52 -3.25 -8.59
C GLN A 28 -9.06 -3.62 -8.26
N PRO A 29 -8.06 -3.11 -9.02
CA PRO A 29 -6.67 -3.36 -8.72
C PRO A 29 -6.26 -2.99 -7.30
N LEU A 30 -6.76 -1.88 -6.76
CA LEU A 30 -6.44 -1.40 -5.42
C LEU A 30 -6.97 -2.32 -4.31
N GLY A 31 -7.99 -3.13 -4.57
CA GLY A 31 -8.52 -4.12 -3.63
C GLY A 31 -7.80 -5.47 -3.66
N ARG A 32 -6.71 -5.62 -4.41
CA ARG A 32 -5.94 -6.87 -4.47
C ARG A 32 -4.90 -6.91 -3.35
N PRO A 33 -4.65 -8.08 -2.74
CA PRO A 33 -3.58 -8.21 -1.76
C PRO A 33 -2.21 -7.94 -2.40
N ILE A 34 -1.37 -7.19 -1.70
CA ILE A 34 -0.03 -6.76 -2.19
C ILE A 34 0.86 -7.99 -2.45
N LEU A 35 0.86 -8.96 -1.56
CA LEU A 35 1.63 -10.21 -1.71
C LEU A 35 1.05 -11.14 -2.79
N GLY A 36 -0.14 -10.83 -3.31
CA GLY A 36 -0.87 -11.72 -4.20
C GLY A 36 -1.55 -12.87 -3.45
N THR A 37 -1.84 -13.92 -4.18
CA THR A 37 -2.47 -15.14 -3.63
C THR A 37 -1.60 -16.37 -3.94
N PRO A 38 -1.72 -17.48 -3.19
CA PRO A 38 -1.04 -18.72 -3.51
C PRO A 38 -1.26 -19.16 -4.96
N LYS A 39 -2.47 -18.92 -5.48
CA LYS A 39 -2.81 -19.21 -6.88
C LYS A 39 -2.06 -18.31 -7.87
N SER A 40 -2.01 -17.00 -7.65
CA SER A 40 -1.32 -16.06 -8.55
C SER A 40 0.19 -16.32 -8.55
N ILE A 41 0.77 -16.56 -7.38
CA ILE A 41 2.21 -16.85 -7.26
C ILE A 41 2.55 -18.20 -7.91
N GLY A 42 1.73 -19.23 -7.72
CA GLY A 42 1.94 -20.55 -8.31
C GLY A 42 1.89 -20.58 -9.85
N THR A 43 1.26 -19.58 -10.47
CA THR A 43 1.20 -19.45 -11.95
C THR A 43 2.26 -18.50 -12.52
N THR A 44 3.00 -17.79 -11.68
CA THR A 44 4.05 -16.86 -12.11
C THR A 44 5.31 -17.61 -12.48
N THR A 45 5.80 -17.38 -13.70
CA THR A 45 7.03 -18.02 -14.24
C THR A 45 8.14 -16.98 -14.43
N PRO A 46 9.42 -17.41 -14.53
CA PRO A 46 10.52 -16.51 -14.89
C PRO A 46 10.28 -15.79 -16.22
N GLN A 47 9.66 -16.45 -17.19
CA GLN A 47 9.33 -15.88 -18.49
C GLN A 47 8.27 -14.78 -18.37
N THR A 48 7.22 -15.00 -17.56
CA THR A 48 6.20 -13.99 -17.27
C THR A 48 6.80 -12.76 -16.62
N LEU A 49 7.67 -12.95 -15.63
CA LEU A 49 8.37 -11.85 -14.95
C LEU A 49 9.30 -11.08 -15.89
N SER A 50 10.06 -11.80 -16.73
CA SER A 50 10.96 -11.17 -17.71
C SER A 50 10.19 -10.36 -18.75
N ALA A 51 9.07 -10.89 -19.26
CA ALA A 51 8.22 -10.19 -20.21
C ALA A 51 7.59 -8.94 -19.58
N TRP A 52 7.09 -9.05 -18.33
CA TRP A 52 6.52 -7.94 -17.60
C TRP A 52 7.56 -6.85 -17.35
N ARG A 53 8.77 -7.24 -16.89
CA ARG A 53 9.87 -6.29 -16.70
C ARG A 53 10.22 -5.58 -18.01
N ALA A 54 10.36 -6.32 -19.11
CA ALA A 54 10.69 -5.73 -20.40
C ALA A 54 9.63 -4.75 -20.92
N SER A 55 8.35 -4.94 -20.53
CA SER A 55 7.27 -4.06 -20.95
C SER A 55 7.19 -2.75 -20.14
N LEU A 56 7.72 -2.73 -18.92
CA LEU A 56 7.58 -1.58 -18.01
C LEU A 56 8.89 -0.84 -17.71
N TYR A 57 10.01 -1.54 -17.72
CA TYR A 57 11.31 -0.97 -17.34
C TYR A 57 12.12 -0.65 -18.58
N GLY A 58 11.96 0.54 -19.12
CA GLY A 58 12.76 1.08 -20.21
C GLY A 58 13.65 2.24 -19.75
N PRO A 59 14.66 2.63 -20.54
CA PRO A 59 15.58 3.72 -20.19
C PRO A 59 14.86 5.03 -19.89
N ALA A 60 13.78 5.33 -20.61
CA ALA A 60 13.00 6.55 -20.42
C ALA A 60 12.21 6.59 -19.09
N SER A 61 12.04 5.46 -18.40
CA SER A 61 11.38 5.38 -17.09
C SER A 61 12.36 5.32 -15.92
N LEU A 62 13.67 5.36 -16.17
CA LEU A 62 14.68 5.28 -15.13
C LEU A 62 15.05 6.67 -14.61
N VAL A 63 14.99 6.86 -13.31
CA VAL A 63 15.49 8.05 -12.62
C VAL A 63 16.55 7.60 -11.63
N VAL A 64 17.76 8.12 -11.78
CA VAL A 64 18.85 7.93 -10.81
C VAL A 64 18.95 9.18 -9.96
N SER A 65 18.87 9.05 -8.64
CA SER A 65 19.05 10.14 -7.69
C SER A 65 20.02 9.74 -6.59
N ALA A 66 20.85 10.68 -6.17
CA ALA A 66 21.80 10.49 -5.08
C ALA A 66 21.84 11.71 -4.18
N ALA A 67 22.05 11.48 -2.88
CA ALA A 67 22.19 12.53 -1.88
C ALA A 67 23.27 12.13 -0.86
N GLY A 68 24.04 13.10 -0.36
CA GLY A 68 25.12 12.90 0.59
C GLY A 68 26.48 13.32 0.03
N ALA A 69 27.56 12.65 0.43
CA ALA A 69 28.93 12.91 -0.09
C ALA A 69 29.09 12.23 -1.46
N VAL A 70 28.49 12.82 -2.48
CA VAL A 70 28.46 12.30 -3.86
C VAL A 70 29.20 13.28 -4.75
N ASP A 71 30.08 12.76 -5.61
CA ASP A 71 30.67 13.50 -6.72
C ASP A 71 29.75 13.37 -7.94
N GLU A 72 29.33 14.48 -8.52
CA GLU A 72 28.37 14.52 -9.62
C GLU A 72 28.95 13.89 -10.90
N ASP A 73 30.22 14.17 -11.22
CA ASP A 73 30.86 13.64 -12.43
C ASP A 73 31.05 12.12 -12.34
N ASP A 74 31.41 11.63 -11.14
CA ASP A 74 31.48 10.19 -10.90
C ASP A 74 30.11 9.51 -10.99
N LEU A 75 29.04 10.14 -10.45
CA LEU A 75 27.69 9.62 -10.55
C LEU A 75 27.23 9.54 -12.02
N LEU A 76 27.42 10.60 -12.78
CA LEU A 76 27.07 10.65 -14.20
C LEU A 76 27.83 9.59 -14.99
N ARG A 77 29.15 9.46 -14.76
CA ARG A 77 29.97 8.44 -15.42
C ARG A 77 29.53 7.02 -15.10
N LEU A 78 29.14 6.75 -13.86
CA LEU A 78 28.64 5.45 -13.43
C LEU A 78 27.25 5.17 -14.03
N ALA A 79 26.36 6.14 -14.01
CA ALA A 79 25.03 6.02 -14.59
C ALA A 79 25.10 5.76 -16.10
N GLU A 80 25.95 6.48 -16.81
CA GLU A 80 26.16 6.30 -18.26
C GLU A 80 26.78 4.94 -18.58
N ARG A 81 27.76 4.49 -17.79
CA ARG A 81 28.36 3.16 -17.96
C ARG A 81 27.34 2.04 -17.78
N ASP A 82 26.50 2.13 -16.73
CA ASP A 82 25.62 1.04 -16.33
C ASP A 82 24.27 1.07 -17.04
N PHE A 83 23.81 2.25 -17.44
CA PHE A 83 22.49 2.44 -18.09
C PHE A 83 22.53 3.08 -19.49
N GLY A 84 23.65 3.70 -19.87
CA GLY A 84 23.77 4.41 -21.15
C GLY A 84 23.63 3.52 -22.40
N SER A 85 23.89 2.23 -22.28
CA SER A 85 23.67 1.26 -23.36
C SER A 85 22.27 0.69 -23.40
N ALA A 86 21.39 1.08 -22.46
CA ALA A 86 20.00 0.66 -22.46
C ALA A 86 19.29 1.33 -23.64
N SER A 87 19.37 0.66 -24.81
CA SER A 87 18.68 1.07 -26.02
C SER A 87 17.26 0.49 -26.01
N GLY A 88 16.27 1.31 -26.18
CA GLY A 88 14.87 0.93 -26.34
C GLY A 88 14.00 2.16 -26.40
N GLU A 89 12.92 2.09 -27.15
CA GLU A 89 11.81 3.02 -26.96
C GLU A 89 11.39 2.95 -25.51
N GLY A 90 11.12 4.12 -24.86
CA GLY A 90 10.69 4.16 -23.46
C GLY A 90 9.61 3.13 -23.22
N ALA A 91 9.61 2.56 -22.01
CA ALA A 91 8.53 1.66 -21.62
C ALA A 91 7.20 2.30 -22.00
N ALA A 92 6.33 1.55 -22.62
CA ALA A 92 4.98 2.02 -22.90
C ALA A 92 4.37 2.50 -21.57
N GLU A 93 3.79 3.70 -21.57
CA GLU A 93 3.01 4.10 -20.39
C GLU A 93 2.06 2.95 -20.03
N PRO A 94 2.07 2.50 -18.78
CA PRO A 94 1.11 1.49 -18.38
C PRO A 94 -0.28 2.00 -18.76
N PRO A 95 -1.13 1.15 -19.35
CA PRO A 95 -2.45 1.58 -19.79
C PRO A 95 -3.13 2.29 -18.62
N GLY A 96 -3.55 3.53 -18.83
CA GLY A 96 -4.15 4.38 -17.82
C GLY A 96 -5.29 3.61 -17.15
N GLN A 97 -5.09 3.24 -15.90
CA GLN A 97 -6.16 2.62 -15.13
C GLN A 97 -7.13 3.71 -14.67
N PRO A 98 -8.43 3.46 -14.74
CA PRO A 98 -9.38 4.40 -14.17
C PRO A 98 -9.07 4.58 -12.68
N PRO A 99 -9.25 5.79 -12.12
CA PRO A 99 -9.06 6.02 -10.71
C PRO A 99 -9.90 5.05 -9.89
N ALA A 100 -9.30 4.52 -8.81
CA ALA A 100 -10.00 3.62 -7.92
C ALA A 100 -11.22 4.31 -7.31
N ARG A 101 -12.32 3.58 -7.19
CA ARG A 101 -13.57 4.08 -6.64
C ARG A 101 -13.88 3.34 -5.35
N PHE A 102 -14.04 4.07 -4.27
CA PHE A 102 -14.49 3.51 -3.00
C PHE A 102 -15.93 2.98 -3.17
N THR A 103 -16.10 1.67 -2.97
CA THR A 103 -17.41 1.00 -3.09
C THR A 103 -18.02 0.67 -1.74
N GLY A 104 -17.21 0.67 -0.70
CA GLY A 104 -17.61 0.20 0.63
C GLY A 104 -17.84 -1.31 0.63
N GLY A 105 -18.35 -1.81 1.75
CA GLY A 105 -18.65 -3.22 1.92
C GLY A 105 -18.27 -3.72 3.30
N GLN A 106 -18.50 -5.01 3.54
CA GLN A 106 -18.12 -5.67 4.78
C GLN A 106 -17.46 -7.00 4.47
N ARG A 107 -16.37 -7.29 5.16
CA ARG A 107 -15.71 -8.59 5.16
C ARG A 107 -15.47 -9.03 6.58
N THR A 108 -15.61 -10.31 6.82
CA THR A 108 -15.38 -10.91 8.14
C THR A 108 -14.63 -12.22 7.96
N ALA A 109 -13.59 -12.42 8.76
CA ALA A 109 -12.91 -13.70 8.89
C ALA A 109 -13.07 -14.18 10.34
N ALA A 110 -13.64 -15.35 10.52
CA ALA A 110 -13.78 -15.96 11.83
C ALA A 110 -12.52 -16.80 12.12
N LYS A 111 -11.80 -16.44 13.17
CA LYS A 111 -10.66 -17.20 13.71
C LYS A 111 -10.84 -17.36 15.22
N ALA A 112 -10.29 -18.43 15.78
CA ALA A 112 -10.24 -18.65 17.22
C ALA A 112 -9.11 -17.79 17.83
N LEU A 113 -9.42 -16.53 18.10
CA LEU A 113 -8.49 -15.54 18.65
C LEU A 113 -9.01 -15.02 19.99
N GLU A 114 -8.12 -14.55 20.85
CA GLU A 114 -8.49 -13.91 22.12
C GLU A 114 -9.04 -12.49 21.95
N GLN A 115 -8.70 -11.84 20.83
CA GLN A 115 -9.10 -10.46 20.52
C GLN A 115 -9.76 -10.39 19.14
N ALA A 116 -10.70 -9.45 19.00
CA ALA A 116 -11.26 -9.08 17.72
C ALA A 116 -10.53 -7.86 17.14
N ASN A 117 -10.11 -7.94 15.89
CA ASN A 117 -9.53 -6.82 15.16
C ASN A 117 -10.60 -6.24 14.23
N LEU A 118 -10.75 -4.92 14.23
CA LEU A 118 -11.74 -4.19 13.44
C LEU A 118 -11.07 -3.02 12.72
N VAL A 119 -11.26 -2.93 11.41
CA VAL A 119 -10.89 -1.78 10.59
C VAL A 119 -12.13 -1.18 9.96
N LEU A 120 -12.27 0.13 10.06
CA LEU A 120 -13.31 0.92 9.40
C LEU A 120 -12.66 1.87 8.41
N LEU A 121 -12.91 1.66 7.12
CA LEU A 121 -12.46 2.55 6.06
C LEU A 121 -13.58 3.52 5.65
N LEU A 122 -13.21 4.77 5.44
CA LEU A 122 -14.08 5.82 4.96
C LEU A 122 -13.47 6.45 3.70
N PRO A 123 -14.28 6.94 2.75
CA PRO A 123 -13.74 7.66 1.61
C PRO A 123 -13.00 8.91 2.08
N ALA A 124 -11.83 9.14 1.50
CA ALA A 124 -10.96 10.26 1.80
C ALA A 124 -10.78 11.14 0.56
N VAL A 125 -10.21 12.31 0.75
CA VAL A 125 -9.82 13.22 -0.33
C VAL A 125 -8.41 12.89 -0.83
N SER A 126 -8.11 13.25 -2.08
CA SER A 126 -6.77 13.09 -2.64
C SER A 126 -5.73 13.91 -1.88
N VAL A 127 -4.48 13.47 -1.84
CA VAL A 127 -3.33 14.24 -1.33
C VAL A 127 -3.16 15.61 -2.02
N ARG A 128 -3.74 15.79 -3.21
CA ARG A 128 -3.71 17.06 -3.97
C ARG A 128 -4.92 17.94 -3.70
N ASP A 129 -5.86 17.48 -2.89
CA ASP A 129 -7.06 18.24 -2.53
C ASP A 129 -6.73 19.30 -1.46
N GLU A 130 -7.35 20.45 -1.55
CA GLU A 130 -7.17 21.53 -0.58
C GLU A 130 -7.59 21.12 0.84
N ALA A 131 -8.56 20.22 0.96
CA ALA A 131 -9.03 19.71 2.24
C ALA A 131 -8.13 18.61 2.86
N TYR A 132 -7.05 18.19 2.17
CA TYR A 132 -6.18 17.09 2.63
C TYR A 132 -5.62 17.32 4.05
N PHE A 133 -5.08 18.51 4.32
CA PHE A 133 -4.53 18.81 5.64
C PHE A 133 -5.61 18.91 6.72
N ALA A 134 -6.81 19.38 6.37
CA ALA A 134 -7.94 19.38 7.29
C ALA A 134 -8.37 17.94 7.65
N LEU A 135 -8.39 17.03 6.67
CA LEU A 135 -8.65 15.62 6.90
C LEU A 135 -7.60 14.98 7.81
N ARG A 136 -6.32 15.27 7.58
CA ARG A 136 -5.23 14.78 8.45
C ARG A 136 -5.36 15.27 9.87
N LEU A 137 -5.69 16.54 10.07
CA LEU A 137 -5.95 17.10 11.41
C LEU A 137 -7.15 16.43 12.07
N LEU A 138 -8.22 16.16 11.31
CA LEU A 138 -9.37 15.44 11.83
C LEU A 138 -9.00 14.03 12.30
N ALA A 139 -8.23 13.30 11.51
CA ALA A 139 -7.76 11.96 11.86
C ALA A 139 -6.89 11.99 13.13
N GLU A 140 -5.98 12.98 13.24
CA GLU A 140 -5.14 13.17 14.41
C GLU A 140 -5.97 13.47 15.68
N ILE A 141 -6.98 14.33 15.59
CA ILE A 141 -7.90 14.63 16.70
C ILE A 141 -8.71 13.39 17.11
N LEU A 142 -9.09 12.56 16.13
CA LEU A 142 -9.86 11.36 16.37
C LEU A 142 -9.03 10.24 17.01
N GLY A 143 -7.87 9.93 16.47
CA GLY A 143 -7.11 8.75 16.88
C GLY A 143 -5.58 8.87 16.83
N GLY A 144 -5.00 10.06 16.67
CA GLY A 144 -3.56 10.26 16.50
C GLY A 144 -2.70 10.10 17.76
N GLY A 145 -3.26 9.72 18.91
CA GLY A 145 -2.47 9.50 20.11
C GLY A 145 -3.29 9.42 21.39
N MET A 146 -2.62 9.37 22.54
CA MET A 146 -3.27 9.17 23.85
C MET A 146 -4.27 10.27 24.26
N ALA A 147 -4.13 11.49 23.76
CA ALA A 147 -5.06 12.58 23.98
C ALA A 147 -6.24 12.60 23.00
N SER A 148 -6.25 11.72 22.01
CA SER A 148 -7.28 11.66 20.97
C SER A 148 -8.63 11.20 21.52
N ARG A 149 -9.70 11.56 20.81
CA ARG A 149 -11.06 11.26 21.26
C ARG A 149 -11.35 9.77 21.36
N LEU A 150 -10.93 8.97 20.35
CA LEU A 150 -11.14 7.53 20.36
C LEU A 150 -10.38 6.88 21.52
N PHE A 151 -9.12 7.26 21.73
CA PHE A 151 -8.33 6.74 22.82
C PHE A 151 -8.99 7.02 24.18
N GLN A 152 -9.37 8.28 24.43
CA GLN A 152 -10.01 8.68 25.69
C GLN A 152 -11.38 8.02 25.91
N GLU A 153 -12.22 7.95 24.88
CA GLU A 153 -13.57 7.42 25.04
C GLU A 153 -13.64 5.89 25.02
N ALA A 154 -12.94 5.25 24.10
CA ALA A 154 -13.05 3.81 23.93
C ALA A 154 -12.09 3.04 24.84
N ARG A 155 -10.83 3.49 24.94
CA ARG A 155 -9.82 2.81 25.75
C ARG A 155 -9.88 3.23 27.22
N GLU A 156 -9.68 4.52 27.52
CA GLU A 156 -9.51 4.97 28.91
C GLU A 156 -10.82 4.92 29.71
N LYS A 157 -11.92 5.46 29.16
CA LYS A 157 -13.17 5.54 29.91
C LYS A 157 -13.96 4.23 29.89
N ARG A 158 -13.93 3.47 28.81
CA ARG A 158 -14.79 2.30 28.63
C ARG A 158 -14.05 0.98 28.63
N GLY A 159 -12.73 0.95 28.48
CA GLY A 159 -11.94 -0.27 28.41
C GLY A 159 -12.32 -1.22 27.26
N LEU A 160 -12.83 -0.68 26.15
CA LEU A 160 -13.33 -1.48 25.02
C LEU A 160 -12.24 -1.96 24.08
N ALA A 161 -11.10 -1.27 24.05
CA ALA A 161 -10.02 -1.59 23.13
C ALA A 161 -8.67 -1.42 23.83
N TYR A 162 -7.74 -2.29 23.54
CA TYR A 162 -6.34 -2.16 23.98
C TYR A 162 -5.60 -1.13 23.12
N ALA A 163 -5.81 -1.16 21.83
CA ALA A 163 -5.30 -0.20 20.86
C ALA A 163 -6.47 0.34 20.02
N ILE A 164 -6.43 1.62 19.72
CA ILE A 164 -7.38 2.29 18.85
C ILE A 164 -6.70 3.54 18.29
N ASP A 165 -6.74 3.68 16.98
CA ASP A 165 -6.15 4.79 16.25
C ASP A 165 -7.02 5.20 15.06
N ALA A 166 -6.71 6.35 14.46
CA ALA A 166 -7.27 6.81 13.20
C ALA A 166 -6.22 7.62 12.45
N TYR A 167 -6.08 7.35 11.16
CA TYR A 167 -5.15 8.05 10.27
C TYR A 167 -5.73 8.16 8.87
N SER A 168 -5.12 9.00 8.05
CA SER A 168 -5.45 9.14 6.63
C SER A 168 -4.26 8.74 5.76
N GLU A 169 -4.50 7.90 4.79
CA GLU A 169 -3.55 7.51 3.74
C GLU A 169 -3.89 8.13 2.39
#